data_762222c55ab5bc188afe9b8a0e4972bc
#
_entry.id   762222c55ab5bc188afe9b8a0e4972bc
#
_cell.length_a   1.000
_cell.length_b   1.000
_cell.length_c   1.000
_cell.angle_alpha   90.00
_cell.angle_beta   90.00
_cell.angle_gamma   90.00
#
_symmetry.space_group_name_H-M   'P 1'
#
loop_
_entity.id
_entity.type
_entity.pdbx_description
1 polymer ?
#
loop_
_entity_poly.entity_id
_entity_poly.type
_entity_poly.pdbx_seq_one_letter_code
_entity_poly.pdbx_strand_id
1 'polypeptide(L)'
;IRDLEESLFLLEGDTKNREIIERIFRAMHSLKGGGAMFGFNDLSEFTHHLETVFDWVRTGKLEVSKDLITLTFESVDEIKILLNKGDLTEESDKVELRAITSKVKGFINLSGKVVASASSQQNVAVVESPIETSKSYLISFIPNEDILQNGTNTLFLLDDLHGIGNFVVLSNFDHVPTFEKLDPTTHYISWQGVLNSEESLNDIKDVFIFVEDECILEIDEICVGNILENEDFVQKFQSHKNEGKFLNKEEVLAFGKALRPQVVVEAVPKADEDTLAADRQKAH
;
A
#
# COMPACT_ATOMS: atom_id res chain seq x y z
N ILE A 1 -14.32 1.50 18.06
CA ILE A 1 -14.83 2.87 18.19
C ILE A 1 -14.24 3.56 19.43
N ARG A 2 -14.39 3.01 20.64
CA ARG A 2 -13.88 3.64 21.87
C ARG A 2 -12.39 3.97 21.78
N ASP A 3 -11.56 3.03 21.28
CA ASP A 3 -10.13 3.21 21.10
C ASP A 3 -9.82 4.33 20.08
N LEU A 4 -10.63 4.45 19.04
CA LEU A 4 -10.53 5.51 18.05
C LEU A 4 -10.83 6.87 18.65
N GLU A 5 -11.90 7.00 19.45
CA GLU A 5 -12.25 8.25 20.16
C GLU A 5 -11.15 8.68 21.14
N GLU A 6 -10.62 7.73 21.93
CA GLU A 6 -9.50 8.01 22.85
C GLU A 6 -8.25 8.47 22.08
N SER A 7 -7.95 7.85 20.95
CA SER A 7 -6.83 8.24 20.10
C SER A 7 -7.01 9.63 19.50
N LEU A 8 -8.22 10.01 19.11
CA LEU A 8 -8.52 11.36 18.60
C LEU A 8 -8.37 12.44 19.69
N PHE A 9 -8.81 12.18 20.92
CA PHE A 9 -8.58 13.10 22.04
C PHE A 9 -7.09 13.30 22.32
N LEU A 10 -6.31 12.23 22.26
CA LEU A 10 -4.85 12.31 22.44
C LEU A 10 -4.20 13.07 21.29
N LEU A 11 -4.67 12.88 20.05
CA LEU A 11 -4.16 13.57 18.87
C LEU A 11 -4.42 15.08 18.90
N GLU A 12 -5.54 15.52 19.51
CA GLU A 12 -5.83 16.93 19.72
C GLU A 12 -4.78 17.61 20.60
N GLY A 13 -4.23 16.89 21.59
CA GLY A 13 -3.16 17.38 22.48
C GLY A 13 -1.77 17.33 21.85
N ASP A 14 -1.51 16.38 20.97
CA ASP A 14 -0.22 16.18 20.28
C ASP A 14 -0.42 15.74 18.84
N THR A 15 -0.59 16.70 17.94
CA THR A 15 -0.89 16.49 16.52
C THR A 15 0.23 15.87 15.70
N LYS A 16 1.43 15.69 16.29
CA LYS A 16 2.60 15.10 15.62
C LYS A 16 2.96 13.71 16.15
N ASN A 17 2.17 13.18 17.06
CA ASN A 17 2.41 11.87 17.65
C ASN A 17 2.13 10.75 16.65
N ARG A 18 3.21 10.18 16.10
CA ARG A 18 3.13 9.14 15.07
C ARG A 18 2.41 7.86 15.55
N GLU A 19 2.59 7.48 16.81
CA GLU A 19 1.95 6.29 17.38
C GLU A 19 0.43 6.45 17.43
N ILE A 20 -0.05 7.65 17.82
CA ILE A 20 -1.48 7.97 17.84
C ILE A 20 -2.05 8.00 16.42
N ILE A 21 -1.35 8.62 15.47
CA ILE A 21 -1.75 8.67 14.06
C ILE A 21 -1.87 7.25 13.49
N GLU A 22 -0.89 6.39 13.78
CA GLU A 22 -0.90 4.99 13.36
C GLU A 22 -2.08 4.21 13.96
N ARG A 23 -2.39 4.41 15.25
CA ARG A 23 -3.57 3.79 15.88
C ARG A 23 -4.88 4.19 15.21
N ILE A 24 -5.03 5.47 14.85
CA ILE A 24 -6.22 5.96 14.15
C ILE A 24 -6.30 5.33 12.74
N PHE A 25 -5.19 5.31 12.01
CA PHE A 25 -5.13 4.67 10.69
C PHE A 25 -5.55 3.20 10.78
N ARG A 26 -4.96 2.41 11.69
CA ARG A 26 -5.31 1.00 11.90
C ARG A 26 -6.79 0.81 12.26
N ALA A 27 -7.36 1.69 13.08
CA ALA A 27 -8.78 1.63 13.42
C ALA A 27 -9.68 1.85 12.20
N MET A 28 -9.35 2.82 11.33
CA MET A 28 -10.09 3.07 10.08
C MET A 28 -9.97 1.90 9.11
N HIS A 29 -8.79 1.35 8.96
CA HIS A 29 -8.52 0.16 8.15
C HIS A 29 -9.33 -1.05 8.64
N SER A 30 -9.35 -1.31 9.97
CA SER A 30 -10.17 -2.38 10.58
C SER A 30 -11.66 -2.21 10.29
N LEU A 31 -12.16 -0.97 10.38
CA LEU A 31 -13.56 -0.68 10.12
C LEU A 31 -13.92 -0.87 8.64
N LYS A 32 -13.02 -0.49 7.72
CA LYS A 32 -13.19 -0.75 6.28
C LYS A 32 -13.26 -2.25 6.00
N GLY A 33 -12.24 -3.01 6.44
CA GLY A 33 -12.17 -4.45 6.20
C GLY A 33 -13.31 -5.22 6.86
N GLY A 34 -13.61 -4.92 8.14
CA GLY A 34 -14.74 -5.50 8.85
C GLY A 34 -16.08 -5.14 8.20
N GLY A 35 -16.26 -3.89 7.78
CA GLY A 35 -17.46 -3.44 7.06
C GLY A 35 -17.70 -4.27 5.80
N ALA A 36 -16.68 -4.40 4.95
CA ALA A 36 -16.76 -5.21 3.73
C ALA A 36 -17.07 -6.69 4.03
N MET A 37 -16.40 -7.29 5.02
CA MET A 37 -16.56 -8.69 5.38
C MET A 37 -17.99 -9.01 5.89
N PHE A 38 -18.60 -8.10 6.63
CA PHE A 38 -19.93 -8.29 7.20
C PHE A 38 -21.05 -7.69 6.34
N GLY A 39 -20.75 -7.19 5.14
CA GLY A 39 -21.73 -6.65 4.21
C GLY A 39 -22.24 -5.24 4.54
N PHE A 40 -21.52 -4.49 5.40
CA PHE A 40 -21.79 -3.07 5.68
C PHE A 40 -21.10 -2.19 4.63
N ASN A 41 -21.64 -2.16 3.41
CA ASN A 41 -20.99 -1.51 2.26
C ASN A 41 -20.82 0.00 2.46
N ASP A 42 -21.84 0.70 2.99
CA ASP A 42 -21.78 2.13 3.26
C ASP A 42 -20.67 2.45 4.29
N LEU A 43 -20.49 1.59 5.31
CA LEU A 43 -19.43 1.73 6.31
C LEU A 43 -18.05 1.54 5.68
N SER A 44 -17.88 0.49 4.88
CA SER A 44 -16.62 0.18 4.22
C SER A 44 -16.20 1.31 3.27
N GLU A 45 -17.11 1.81 2.42
CA GLU A 45 -16.83 2.92 1.51
C GLU A 45 -16.48 4.22 2.27
N PHE A 46 -17.25 4.54 3.32
CA PHE A 46 -17.01 5.74 4.10
C PHE A 46 -15.66 5.71 4.82
N THR A 47 -15.35 4.61 5.50
CA THR A 47 -14.09 4.45 6.25
C THR A 47 -12.87 4.39 5.33
N HIS A 48 -13.00 3.93 4.09
CA HIS A 48 -11.94 3.98 3.09
C HIS A 48 -11.45 5.42 2.81
N HIS A 49 -12.38 6.39 2.74
CA HIS A 49 -11.96 7.78 2.55
C HIS A 49 -11.22 8.36 3.76
N LEU A 50 -11.62 7.98 4.97
CA LEU A 50 -10.94 8.39 6.20
C LEU A 50 -9.56 7.74 6.31
N GLU A 51 -9.45 6.47 6.00
CA GLU A 51 -8.19 5.75 5.93
C GLU A 51 -7.20 6.45 4.98
N THR A 52 -7.63 6.83 3.77
CA THR A 52 -6.81 7.58 2.80
C THR A 52 -6.31 8.90 3.38
N VAL A 53 -7.16 9.65 4.10
CA VAL A 53 -6.77 10.90 4.75
C VAL A 53 -5.70 10.65 5.83
N PHE A 54 -5.89 9.63 6.68
CA PHE A 54 -4.94 9.31 7.75
C PHE A 54 -3.67 8.64 7.22
N ASP A 55 -3.69 7.96 6.08
CA ASP A 55 -2.48 7.53 5.38
C ASP A 55 -1.64 8.74 4.95
N TRP A 56 -2.26 9.80 4.43
CA TRP A 56 -1.53 11.01 4.08
C TRP A 56 -0.99 11.76 5.30
N VAL A 57 -1.69 11.72 6.44
CA VAL A 57 -1.18 12.24 7.71
C VAL A 57 0.04 11.42 8.16
N ARG A 58 -0.05 10.11 8.14
CA ARG A 58 1.01 9.16 8.51
C ARG A 58 2.26 9.35 7.66
N THR A 59 2.10 9.51 6.36
CA THR A 59 3.18 9.70 5.39
C THR A 59 3.71 11.14 5.32
N GLY A 60 3.10 12.07 6.08
CA GLY A 60 3.51 13.49 6.12
C GLY A 60 3.08 14.29 4.90
N LYS A 61 2.21 13.76 4.06
CA LYS A 61 1.60 14.47 2.91
C LYS A 61 0.52 15.47 3.36
N LEU A 62 -0.09 15.25 4.53
CA LEU A 62 -1.11 16.09 5.12
C LEU A 62 -0.77 16.37 6.60
N GLU A 63 -0.86 17.63 7.03
CA GLU A 63 -0.70 17.98 8.43
C GLU A 63 -2.03 17.88 9.18
N VAL A 64 -1.96 17.44 10.46
CA VAL A 64 -3.12 17.39 11.33
C VAL A 64 -3.55 18.80 11.68
N SER A 65 -4.70 19.24 11.16
CA SER A 65 -5.33 20.52 11.49
C SER A 65 -6.49 20.33 12.47
N LYS A 66 -6.90 21.41 13.13
CA LYS A 66 -8.10 21.39 13.98
C LYS A 66 -9.36 21.01 13.18
N ASP A 67 -9.46 21.47 11.95
CA ASP A 67 -10.60 21.16 11.08
C ASP A 67 -10.64 19.67 10.73
N LEU A 68 -9.47 19.05 10.51
CA LEU A 68 -9.38 17.61 10.30
C LEU A 68 -9.81 16.82 11.53
N ILE A 69 -9.34 17.22 12.72
CA ILE A 69 -9.75 16.57 13.98
C ILE A 69 -11.25 16.68 14.18
N THR A 70 -11.82 17.87 14.01
CA THR A 70 -13.28 18.09 14.14
C THR A 70 -14.06 17.23 13.16
N LEU A 71 -13.65 17.21 11.88
CA LEU A 71 -14.29 16.38 10.87
C LEU A 71 -14.17 14.89 11.19
N THR A 72 -13.05 14.46 11.79
CA THR A 72 -12.87 13.07 12.16
C THR A 72 -13.80 12.68 13.32
N PHE A 73 -14.03 13.55 14.29
CA PHE A 73 -15.06 13.33 15.33
C PHE A 73 -16.46 13.22 14.72
N GLU A 74 -16.86 14.15 13.82
CA GLU A 74 -18.13 14.06 13.09
C GLU A 74 -18.23 12.72 12.35
N SER A 75 -17.12 12.27 11.75
CA SER A 75 -17.06 11.00 11.03
C SER A 75 -17.20 9.79 11.95
N VAL A 76 -16.66 9.84 13.17
CA VAL A 76 -16.81 8.75 14.16
C VAL A 76 -18.28 8.62 14.60
N ASP A 77 -19.01 9.72 14.73
CA ASP A 77 -20.44 9.68 15.04
C ASP A 77 -21.23 9.04 13.89
N GLU A 78 -20.89 9.35 12.64
CA GLU A 78 -21.49 8.71 11.47
C GLU A 78 -21.17 7.20 11.40
N ILE A 79 -19.92 6.81 11.69
CA ILE A 79 -19.53 5.39 11.80
C ILE A 79 -20.39 4.64 12.83
N LYS A 80 -20.70 5.25 13.97
CA LYS A 80 -21.62 4.64 14.98
C LYS A 80 -23.02 4.44 14.41
N ILE A 81 -23.51 5.39 13.63
CA ILE A 81 -24.84 5.29 12.97
C ILE A 81 -24.81 4.12 11.99
N LEU A 82 -23.80 4.03 11.13
CA LEU A 82 -23.64 2.95 10.15
C LEU A 82 -23.52 1.59 10.81
N LEU A 83 -22.78 1.48 11.91
CA LEU A 83 -22.66 0.22 12.67
C LEU A 83 -23.99 -0.23 13.31
N ASN A 84 -24.83 0.72 13.74
CA ASN A 84 -26.10 0.41 14.35
C ASN A 84 -27.23 0.11 13.34
N LYS A 85 -27.22 0.81 12.19
CA LYS A 85 -28.29 0.69 11.18
C LYS A 85 -27.96 -0.32 10.07
N GLY A 86 -26.69 -0.62 9.85
CA GLY A 86 -26.24 -1.34 8.65
C GLY A 86 -26.22 -0.41 7.43
N ASP A 87 -26.36 -0.96 6.23
CA ASP A 87 -26.49 -0.16 5.01
C ASP A 87 -27.74 0.73 5.08
N LEU A 88 -27.57 2.00 4.74
CA LEU A 88 -28.61 3.00 4.90
C LEU A 88 -29.72 2.83 3.87
N THR A 89 -30.95 2.76 4.34
CA THR A 89 -32.14 2.67 3.49
C THR A 89 -32.88 4.00 3.36
N GLU A 90 -32.81 4.87 4.38
CA GLU A 90 -33.48 6.15 4.41
C GLU A 90 -32.68 7.22 3.65
N GLU A 91 -33.37 8.00 2.80
CA GLU A 91 -32.70 9.04 1.98
C GLU A 91 -32.12 10.18 2.83
N SER A 92 -32.73 10.51 3.99
CA SER A 92 -32.21 11.48 4.95
C SER A 92 -30.81 11.12 5.43
N ASP A 93 -30.62 9.87 5.85
CA ASP A 93 -29.34 9.36 6.36
C ASP A 93 -28.28 9.34 5.24
N LYS A 94 -28.68 8.95 4.03
CA LYS A 94 -27.78 9.00 2.85
C LYS A 94 -27.32 10.41 2.51
N VAL A 95 -28.16 11.41 2.68
CA VAL A 95 -27.81 12.82 2.46
C VAL A 95 -26.77 13.28 3.47
N GLU A 96 -26.91 12.90 4.75
CA GLU A 96 -25.98 13.23 5.81
C GLU A 96 -24.61 12.54 5.58
N LEU A 97 -24.60 11.26 5.29
CA LEU A 97 -23.39 10.50 4.93
C LEU A 97 -22.67 11.13 3.74
N ARG A 98 -23.40 11.48 2.66
CA ARG A 98 -22.82 12.16 1.48
C ARG A 98 -22.21 13.52 1.82
N ALA A 99 -22.85 14.28 2.72
CA ALA A 99 -22.35 15.59 3.14
C ALA A 99 -21.02 15.47 3.90
N ILE A 100 -20.90 14.53 4.85
CA ILE A 100 -19.68 14.28 5.60
C ILE A 100 -18.61 13.70 4.66
N THR A 101 -18.95 12.72 3.82
CA THR A 101 -18.04 12.15 2.82
C THR A 101 -17.47 13.22 1.89
N SER A 102 -18.28 14.20 1.47
CA SER A 102 -17.81 15.30 0.62
C SER A 102 -16.82 16.21 1.34
N LYS A 103 -16.99 16.46 2.65
CA LYS A 103 -15.99 17.18 3.46
C LYS A 103 -14.67 16.41 3.56
N VAL A 104 -14.72 15.08 3.80
CA VAL A 104 -13.54 14.20 3.85
C VAL A 104 -12.80 14.21 2.51
N LYS A 105 -13.52 14.05 1.39
CA LYS A 105 -12.96 14.16 0.03
C LYS A 105 -12.36 15.55 -0.25
N GLY A 106 -12.84 16.60 0.41
CA GLY A 106 -12.27 17.94 0.34
C GLY A 106 -10.82 18.00 0.81
N PHE A 107 -10.48 17.32 1.90
CA PHE A 107 -9.09 17.19 2.37
C PHE A 107 -8.23 16.43 1.37
N ILE A 108 -8.75 15.37 0.76
CA ILE A 108 -8.07 14.60 -0.29
C ILE A 108 -7.76 15.49 -1.49
N ASN A 109 -8.71 16.28 -1.97
CA ASN A 109 -8.53 17.14 -3.15
C ASN A 109 -7.59 18.35 -2.90
N LEU A 110 -7.60 18.91 -1.69
CA LEU A 110 -6.71 20.03 -1.33
C LEU A 110 -5.25 19.58 -1.29
N SER A 111 -4.97 18.42 -0.70
CA SER A 111 -3.62 17.87 -0.61
C SER A 111 -3.09 17.38 -1.98
N GLY A 112 -3.94 16.81 -2.83
CA GLY A 112 -3.58 16.45 -4.21
C GLY A 112 -3.15 17.65 -5.06
N LYS A 113 -3.72 18.85 -4.83
CA LYS A 113 -3.28 20.09 -5.49
C LYS A 113 -1.94 20.62 -4.98
N VAL A 114 -1.62 20.42 -3.69
CA VAL A 114 -0.34 20.86 -3.10
C VAL A 114 0.82 20.01 -3.64
N VAL A 115 0.60 18.71 -3.81
CA VAL A 115 1.61 17.81 -4.41
C VAL A 115 1.83 18.13 -5.89
N ALA A 116 0.76 18.47 -6.63
CA ALA A 116 0.87 18.91 -8.04
C ALA A 116 1.52 20.29 -8.20
N SER A 117 1.45 21.17 -7.18
CA SER A 117 2.05 22.51 -7.23
C SER A 117 3.53 22.54 -6.82
N ALA A 118 4.02 21.51 -6.12
CA ALA A 118 5.44 21.41 -5.74
C ALA A 118 6.33 20.81 -6.83
N SER A 119 5.73 20.23 -7.88
CA SER A 119 6.46 19.64 -9.04
C SER A 119 6.54 20.55 -10.27
N SER A 120 6.09 21.82 -10.19
CA SER A 120 6.07 22.73 -11.35
C SER A 120 7.16 23.78 -11.28
N GLN A 121 8.43 23.37 -11.22
CA GLN A 121 9.55 24.22 -11.68
C GLN A 121 10.76 23.35 -12.05
N GLN A 122 10.71 22.80 -13.24
CA GLN A 122 11.87 22.71 -14.15
C GLN A 122 11.39 22.17 -15.51
N ASN A 123 11.13 23.10 -16.44
CA ASN A 123 10.99 22.76 -17.85
C ASN A 123 12.35 22.33 -18.40
N VAL A 124 12.53 21.03 -18.56
CA VAL A 124 13.45 20.45 -19.53
C VAL A 124 12.61 19.50 -20.37
N ALA A 125 12.50 19.79 -21.67
CA ALA A 125 11.84 18.93 -22.63
C ALA A 125 12.60 17.59 -22.70
N VAL A 126 12.09 16.58 -22.02
CA VAL A 126 12.51 15.21 -22.16
C VAL A 126 11.42 14.50 -22.95
N VAL A 127 11.82 13.82 -24.01
CA VAL A 127 10.99 12.94 -24.83
C VAL A 127 10.43 11.87 -23.88
N GLU A 128 9.10 11.91 -23.63
CA GLU A 128 8.41 10.97 -22.75
C GLU A 128 8.36 9.59 -23.41
N SER A 129 9.20 8.68 -22.89
CA SER A 129 8.85 7.27 -22.86
C SER A 129 7.80 7.09 -21.76
N PRO A 130 6.81 6.17 -21.88
CA PRO A 130 5.83 5.94 -20.83
C PRO A 130 6.56 5.64 -19.51
N ILE A 131 6.36 6.46 -18.49
CA ILE A 131 6.91 6.19 -17.15
C ILE A 131 6.13 4.99 -16.62
N GLU A 132 6.77 3.84 -16.55
CA GLU A 132 6.20 2.68 -15.85
C GLU A 132 6.06 3.06 -14.37
N THR A 133 4.82 3.21 -13.92
CA THR A 133 4.48 3.58 -12.54
C THR A 133 4.40 2.36 -11.64
N SER A 134 4.22 1.16 -12.22
CA SER A 134 4.13 -0.10 -11.49
C SER A 134 5.49 -0.61 -11.03
N LYS A 135 5.48 -1.38 -9.95
CA LYS A 135 6.65 -2.06 -9.40
C LYS A 135 6.32 -3.53 -9.14
N SER A 136 7.35 -4.36 -9.21
CA SER A 136 7.24 -5.77 -8.88
C SER A 136 7.87 -6.08 -7.53
N TYR A 137 7.15 -6.83 -6.69
CA TYR A 137 7.56 -7.21 -5.33
C TYR A 137 7.57 -8.72 -5.16
N LEU A 138 8.57 -9.25 -4.46
CA LEU A 138 8.57 -10.61 -3.94
C LEU A 138 8.00 -10.58 -2.54
N ILE A 139 6.96 -11.35 -2.29
CA ILE A 139 6.28 -11.45 -0.99
C ILE A 139 6.43 -12.88 -0.49
N SER A 140 7.02 -13.06 0.69
CA SER A 140 7.09 -14.34 1.40
C SER A 140 6.25 -14.24 2.66
N PHE A 141 5.23 -15.08 2.77
CA PHE A 141 4.27 -15.09 3.85
C PHE A 141 4.23 -16.49 4.51
N ILE A 142 4.68 -16.55 5.74
CA ILE A 142 4.74 -17.76 6.55
C ILE A 142 3.93 -17.53 7.83
N PRO A 143 2.65 -17.92 7.86
CA PRO A 143 1.81 -17.79 9.03
C PRO A 143 2.29 -18.67 10.18
N ASN A 144 2.05 -18.21 11.42
CA ASN A 144 2.23 -19.04 12.60
C ASN A 144 1.21 -20.20 12.62
N GLU A 145 1.53 -21.29 13.29
CA GLU A 145 0.69 -22.49 13.35
C GLU A 145 -0.69 -22.22 13.96
N ASP A 146 -0.82 -21.23 14.83
CA ASP A 146 -2.03 -20.87 15.57
C ASP A 146 -2.88 -19.76 14.92
N ILE A 147 -2.49 -19.24 13.77
CA ILE A 147 -3.17 -18.12 13.09
C ILE A 147 -4.67 -18.37 12.83
N LEU A 148 -5.04 -19.64 12.57
CA LEU A 148 -6.45 -20.02 12.35
C LEU A 148 -7.28 -19.96 13.65
N GLN A 149 -6.65 -20.14 14.82
CA GLN A 149 -7.33 -20.11 16.11
C GLN A 149 -7.73 -18.69 16.51
N ASN A 150 -7.03 -17.68 15.95
CA ASN A 150 -7.35 -16.27 16.14
C ASN A 150 -8.44 -15.77 15.16
N GLY A 151 -8.98 -16.67 14.33
CA GLY A 151 -10.06 -16.37 13.38
C GLY A 151 -9.59 -15.80 12.05
N THR A 152 -8.28 -15.73 11.81
CA THR A 152 -7.71 -15.24 10.57
C THR A 152 -7.87 -16.27 9.44
N ASN A 153 -8.46 -15.86 8.33
CA ASN A 153 -8.44 -16.64 7.10
C ASN A 153 -7.33 -16.13 6.18
N THR A 154 -6.22 -16.87 6.11
CA THR A 154 -5.05 -16.49 5.32
C THR A 154 -5.31 -16.37 3.82
N LEU A 155 -6.36 -17.01 3.28
CA LEU A 155 -6.72 -16.91 1.87
C LEU A 155 -7.29 -15.53 1.53
N PHE A 156 -7.95 -14.86 2.47
CA PHE A 156 -8.43 -13.48 2.24
C PHE A 156 -7.28 -12.49 2.06
N LEU A 157 -6.16 -12.69 2.75
CA LEU A 157 -4.96 -11.86 2.55
C LEU A 157 -4.38 -12.03 1.13
N LEU A 158 -4.44 -13.26 0.57
CA LEU A 158 -4.04 -13.49 -0.82
C LEU A 158 -5.02 -12.86 -1.81
N ASP A 159 -6.32 -12.87 -1.51
CA ASP A 159 -7.35 -12.22 -2.33
C ASP A 159 -7.18 -10.69 -2.29
N ASP A 160 -6.85 -10.11 -1.12
CA ASP A 160 -6.56 -8.67 -0.98
C ASP A 160 -5.34 -8.28 -1.82
N LEU A 161 -4.27 -9.11 -1.86
CA LEU A 161 -3.13 -8.89 -2.75
C LEU A 161 -3.51 -8.92 -4.23
N HIS A 162 -4.43 -9.80 -4.63
CA HIS A 162 -4.99 -9.80 -5.99
C HIS A 162 -5.81 -8.54 -6.28
N GLY A 163 -6.44 -7.97 -5.25
CA GLY A 163 -7.22 -6.72 -5.36
C GLY A 163 -6.38 -5.48 -5.66
N ILE A 164 -5.10 -5.46 -5.22
CA ILE A 164 -4.19 -4.32 -5.36
C ILE A 164 -3.19 -4.47 -6.51
N GLY A 165 -3.19 -5.58 -7.24
CA GLY A 165 -2.30 -5.76 -8.39
C GLY A 165 -2.36 -7.14 -9.04
N ASN A 166 -1.47 -7.34 -10.02
CA ASN A 166 -1.30 -8.66 -10.65
C ASN A 166 -0.42 -9.53 -9.75
N PHE A 167 -1.04 -10.47 -9.04
CA PHE A 167 -0.39 -11.34 -8.08
C PHE A 167 -0.36 -12.79 -8.55
N VAL A 168 0.81 -13.41 -8.53
CA VAL A 168 1.01 -14.84 -8.78
C VAL A 168 1.66 -15.49 -7.57
N VAL A 169 1.17 -16.67 -7.16
CA VAL A 169 1.55 -17.28 -5.89
C VAL A 169 2.02 -18.73 -6.04
N LEU A 170 3.00 -19.10 -5.24
CA LEU A 170 3.50 -20.43 -4.98
C LEU A 170 3.08 -20.83 -3.56
N SER A 171 2.58 -22.05 -3.40
CA SER A 171 2.24 -22.62 -2.09
C SER A 171 3.23 -23.72 -1.76
N ASN A 172 3.71 -23.73 -0.51
CA ASN A 172 4.55 -24.80 0.02
C ASN A 172 3.75 -25.63 1.03
N PHE A 173 3.78 -26.94 0.87
CA PHE A 173 3.06 -27.93 1.66
C PHE A 173 3.99 -28.89 2.44
N ASP A 174 5.29 -28.60 2.52
CA ASP A 174 6.28 -29.49 3.11
C ASP A 174 6.02 -29.79 4.61
N HIS A 175 5.32 -28.87 5.29
CA HIS A 175 4.97 -29.00 6.71
C HIS A 175 3.63 -29.69 6.95
N VAL A 176 2.86 -30.00 5.90
CA VAL A 176 1.58 -30.69 6.04
C VAL A 176 1.83 -32.14 6.48
N PRO A 177 1.37 -32.56 7.69
CA PRO A 177 1.60 -33.91 8.18
C PRO A 177 0.72 -34.93 7.46
N THR A 178 0.92 -36.20 7.76
CA THR A 178 0.01 -37.27 7.32
C THR A 178 -1.37 -37.08 7.92
N PHE A 179 -2.41 -37.61 7.26
CA PHE A 179 -3.81 -37.42 7.66
C PHE A 179 -4.08 -37.78 9.12
N GLU A 180 -3.42 -38.84 9.65
CA GLU A 180 -3.58 -39.28 11.02
C GLU A 180 -3.01 -38.32 12.07
N LYS A 181 -2.11 -37.39 11.66
CA LYS A 181 -1.46 -36.40 12.53
C LYS A 181 -1.92 -34.97 12.24
N LEU A 182 -2.85 -34.82 11.29
CA LEU A 182 -3.33 -33.51 10.90
C LEU A 182 -4.26 -32.94 11.96
N ASP A 183 -3.91 -31.78 12.50
CA ASP A 183 -4.78 -31.00 13.37
C ASP A 183 -5.48 -29.91 12.53
N PRO A 184 -6.83 -29.95 12.42
CA PRO A 184 -7.56 -29.00 11.60
C PRO A 184 -7.51 -27.55 12.13
N THR A 185 -7.04 -27.33 13.35
CA THR A 185 -6.89 -26.01 13.97
C THR A 185 -5.49 -25.42 13.77
N THR A 186 -4.56 -26.19 13.19
CA THR A 186 -3.18 -25.80 12.95
C THR A 186 -2.96 -25.42 11.49
N HIS A 187 -2.23 -24.33 11.28
CA HIS A 187 -1.85 -23.89 9.95
C HIS A 187 -0.51 -24.50 9.50
N TYR A 188 -0.45 -25.05 8.30
CA TYR A 188 0.74 -25.78 7.79
C TYR A 188 1.30 -25.22 6.47
N ILE A 189 0.59 -24.30 5.84
CA ILE A 189 0.90 -23.85 4.48
C ILE A 189 1.62 -22.51 4.55
N SER A 190 2.65 -22.35 3.74
CA SER A 190 3.30 -21.06 3.52
C SER A 190 3.21 -20.65 2.05
N TRP A 191 3.33 -19.37 1.79
CA TRP A 191 3.22 -18.81 0.45
C TRP A 191 4.39 -17.90 0.10
N GLN A 192 4.73 -17.93 -1.15
CA GLN A 192 5.61 -16.93 -1.76
C GLN A 192 4.98 -16.48 -3.06
N GLY A 193 4.91 -15.19 -3.30
CA GLY A 193 4.31 -14.66 -4.52
C GLY A 193 5.07 -13.50 -5.11
N VAL A 194 4.74 -13.18 -6.36
CA VAL A 194 5.21 -11.99 -7.04
C VAL A 194 4.00 -11.12 -7.34
N LEU A 195 4.03 -9.90 -6.81
CA LEU A 195 3.01 -8.88 -7.00
C LEU A 195 3.56 -7.78 -7.90
N ASN A 196 2.89 -7.49 -9.01
CA ASN A 196 3.07 -6.24 -9.74
C ASN A 196 1.94 -5.29 -9.42
N SER A 197 2.26 -4.12 -8.87
CA SER A 197 1.29 -3.14 -8.40
C SER A 197 1.77 -1.71 -8.63
N GLU A 198 0.83 -0.77 -8.76
CA GLU A 198 1.07 0.68 -8.73
C GLU A 198 1.01 1.22 -7.29
N GLU A 199 0.54 0.41 -6.35
CA GLU A 199 0.44 0.76 -4.95
C GLU A 199 1.82 0.87 -4.27
N SER A 200 1.89 1.64 -3.19
CA SER A 200 3.14 1.79 -2.43
C SER A 200 3.46 0.53 -1.62
N LEU A 201 4.74 0.39 -1.23
CA LEU A 201 5.15 -0.69 -0.32
C LEU A 201 4.37 -0.68 1.00
N ASN A 202 3.92 0.50 1.46
CA ASN A 202 3.14 0.60 2.69
C ASN A 202 1.73 0.05 2.49
N ASP A 203 1.09 0.35 1.37
CA ASP A 203 -0.24 -0.18 1.06
C ASP A 203 -0.22 -1.71 0.94
N ILE A 204 0.88 -2.27 0.40
CA ILE A 204 1.08 -3.73 0.35
C ILE A 204 1.27 -4.31 1.76
N LYS A 205 2.02 -3.64 2.64
CA LYS A 205 2.20 -4.07 4.05
C LYS A 205 0.89 -3.99 4.83
N ASP A 206 0.06 -2.99 4.53
CA ASP A 206 -1.23 -2.79 5.21
C ASP A 206 -2.19 -3.97 5.01
N VAL A 207 -2.07 -4.75 3.93
CA VAL A 207 -2.79 -6.02 3.76
C VAL A 207 -2.53 -6.99 4.94
N PHE A 208 -1.34 -6.96 5.51
CA PHE A 208 -0.92 -7.87 6.59
C PHE A 208 -0.95 -7.24 7.98
N ILE A 209 -1.46 -6.01 8.12
CA ILE A 209 -1.37 -5.20 9.34
C ILE A 209 -1.96 -5.90 10.59
N PHE A 210 -2.99 -6.76 10.39
CA PHE A 210 -3.65 -7.48 11.48
C PHE A 210 -2.97 -8.80 11.86
N VAL A 211 -2.00 -9.22 11.06
CA VAL A 211 -1.31 -10.50 11.23
C VAL A 211 0.21 -10.33 11.33
N GLU A 212 0.69 -9.09 11.50
CA GLU A 212 2.13 -8.81 11.62
C GLU A 212 2.81 -9.63 12.71
N ASP A 213 2.15 -9.77 13.88
CA ASP A 213 2.65 -10.54 15.01
C ASP A 213 2.36 -12.05 14.90
N GLU A 214 1.57 -12.46 13.89
CA GLU A 214 1.11 -13.85 13.69
C GLU A 214 1.75 -14.52 12.47
N CYS A 215 2.75 -13.88 11.86
CA CYS A 215 3.44 -14.42 10.68
C CYS A 215 4.89 -13.93 10.56
N ILE A 216 5.66 -14.62 9.74
CA ILE A 216 6.90 -14.11 9.19
C ILE A 216 6.57 -13.56 7.79
N LEU A 217 6.70 -12.24 7.64
CA LEU A 217 6.41 -11.53 6.39
C LEU A 217 7.68 -10.85 5.87
N GLU A 218 8.07 -11.17 4.64
CA GLU A 218 9.12 -10.46 3.92
C GLU A 218 8.54 -9.91 2.61
N ILE A 219 8.77 -8.63 2.34
CA ILE A 219 8.37 -7.95 1.11
C ILE A 219 9.58 -7.21 0.55
N ASP A 220 10.04 -7.63 -0.61
CA ASP A 220 11.22 -7.08 -1.28
C ASP A 220 10.87 -6.53 -2.66
N GLU A 221 11.27 -5.30 -2.97
CA GLU A 221 11.12 -4.72 -4.31
C GLU A 221 12.09 -5.41 -5.28
N ILE A 222 11.57 -6.03 -6.34
CA ILE A 222 12.35 -6.72 -7.37
C ILE A 222 12.85 -5.71 -8.40
N CYS A 223 11.93 -4.98 -9.04
CA CYS A 223 12.23 -4.00 -10.09
C CYS A 223 11.08 -3.00 -10.26
N VAL A 224 11.36 -1.90 -10.96
CA VAL A 224 10.35 -1.03 -11.55
C VAL A 224 9.84 -1.70 -12.83
N GLY A 225 8.53 -1.66 -13.04
CA GLY A 225 7.86 -2.34 -14.14
C GLY A 225 7.35 -3.75 -13.78
N ASN A 226 6.74 -4.41 -14.74
CA ASN A 226 6.07 -5.69 -14.57
C ASN A 226 6.99 -6.87 -14.92
N ILE A 227 7.62 -7.50 -13.92
CA ILE A 227 8.48 -8.67 -14.13
C ILE A 227 7.72 -9.88 -14.69
N LEU A 228 6.38 -9.93 -14.47
CA LEU A 228 5.52 -11.02 -14.96
C LEU A 228 5.30 -10.97 -16.49
N GLU A 229 5.75 -9.92 -17.17
CA GLU A 229 5.79 -9.84 -18.62
C GLU A 229 7.09 -10.41 -19.21
N ASN A 230 8.09 -10.71 -18.37
CA ASN A 230 9.33 -11.30 -18.81
C ASN A 230 9.19 -12.83 -18.95
N GLU A 231 9.34 -13.34 -20.16
CA GLU A 231 9.12 -14.75 -20.48
C GLU A 231 10.08 -15.68 -19.72
N ASP A 232 11.35 -15.32 -19.55
CA ASP A 232 12.34 -16.11 -18.83
C ASP A 232 11.99 -16.22 -17.35
N PHE A 233 11.53 -15.12 -16.76
CA PHE A 233 11.06 -15.11 -15.37
C PHE A 233 9.82 -15.98 -15.19
N VAL A 234 8.84 -15.84 -16.08
CA VAL A 234 7.59 -16.61 -16.03
C VAL A 234 7.85 -18.10 -16.17
N GLN A 235 8.76 -18.52 -17.07
CA GLN A 235 9.15 -19.92 -17.21
C GLN A 235 9.79 -20.44 -15.92
N LYS A 236 10.70 -19.68 -15.32
CA LYS A 236 11.33 -20.03 -14.04
C LYS A 236 10.29 -20.16 -12.92
N PHE A 237 9.39 -19.20 -12.82
CA PHE A 237 8.28 -19.23 -11.85
C PHE A 237 7.40 -20.48 -12.01
N GLN A 238 7.02 -20.82 -13.25
CA GLN A 238 6.22 -21.99 -13.57
C GLN A 238 6.93 -23.31 -13.21
N SER A 239 8.25 -23.40 -13.44
CA SER A 239 9.04 -24.55 -13.03
C SER A 239 8.98 -24.78 -11.52
N HIS A 240 9.17 -23.73 -10.73
CA HIS A 240 9.07 -23.79 -9.26
C HIS A 240 7.66 -24.14 -8.78
N LYS A 241 6.64 -23.61 -9.47
CA LYS A 241 5.24 -23.94 -9.20
C LYS A 241 4.96 -25.44 -9.37
N ASN A 242 5.47 -26.02 -10.44
CA ASN A 242 5.32 -27.46 -10.72
C ASN A 242 6.06 -28.34 -9.72
N GLU A 243 7.18 -27.85 -9.17
CA GLU A 243 7.97 -28.54 -8.16
C GLU A 243 7.47 -28.31 -6.71
N GLY A 244 6.53 -27.38 -6.50
CA GLY A 244 6.05 -27.00 -5.16
C GLY A 244 7.12 -26.30 -4.30
N LYS A 245 8.12 -25.65 -4.94
CA LYS A 245 9.24 -25.00 -4.26
C LYS A 245 9.19 -23.49 -4.40
N PHE A 246 9.69 -22.79 -3.40
CA PHE A 246 9.88 -21.36 -3.45
C PHE A 246 11.07 -20.96 -4.33
N LEU A 247 10.97 -19.75 -4.88
CA LEU A 247 12.07 -19.10 -5.59
C LEU A 247 13.18 -18.72 -4.61
N ASN A 248 14.42 -18.76 -5.06
CA ASN A 248 15.52 -18.19 -4.28
C ASN A 248 15.46 -16.66 -4.35
N LYS A 249 15.33 -16.01 -3.18
CA LYS A 249 15.21 -14.55 -3.03
C LYS A 249 16.36 -13.81 -3.71
N GLU A 250 17.59 -14.23 -3.48
CA GLU A 250 18.78 -13.56 -4.03
C GLU A 250 18.81 -13.62 -5.56
N GLU A 251 18.41 -14.76 -6.13
CA GLU A 251 18.32 -14.92 -7.59
C GLU A 251 17.22 -14.05 -8.20
N VAL A 252 16.05 -13.94 -7.55
CA VAL A 252 14.96 -13.08 -8.01
C VAL A 252 15.38 -11.61 -7.98
N LEU A 253 15.99 -11.17 -6.89
CA LEU A 253 16.46 -9.79 -6.77
C LEU A 253 17.61 -9.48 -7.73
N ALA A 254 18.52 -10.44 -7.99
CA ALA A 254 19.57 -10.29 -8.98
C ALA A 254 18.99 -10.19 -10.40
N PHE A 255 17.97 -11.00 -10.70
CA PHE A 255 17.26 -10.96 -11.99
C PHE A 255 16.59 -9.59 -12.19
N GLY A 256 15.87 -9.07 -11.18
CA GLY A 256 15.25 -7.76 -11.25
C GLY A 256 16.25 -6.62 -11.43
N LYS A 257 17.42 -6.70 -10.78
CA LYS A 257 18.50 -5.71 -10.97
C LYS A 257 19.06 -5.72 -12.41
N ALA A 258 19.12 -6.88 -13.05
CA ALA A 258 19.58 -6.99 -14.44
C ALA A 258 18.59 -6.40 -15.44
N LEU A 259 17.30 -6.33 -15.09
CA LEU A 259 16.24 -5.74 -15.92
C LEU A 259 16.19 -4.20 -15.85
N ARG A 260 16.85 -3.59 -14.85
CA ARG A 260 16.90 -2.12 -14.76
C ARG A 260 17.58 -1.56 -16.01
N PRO A 261 16.95 -0.63 -16.78
CA PRO A 261 17.64 0.04 -17.84
C PRO A 261 18.90 0.69 -17.28
N GLN A 262 20.07 0.37 -17.83
CA GLN A 262 21.29 1.08 -17.50
C GLN A 262 21.07 2.54 -17.94
N VAL A 263 20.94 3.45 -17.01
CA VAL A 263 21.05 4.88 -17.31
C VAL A 263 22.49 5.09 -17.75
N VAL A 264 22.71 5.07 -19.05
CA VAL A 264 23.96 5.50 -19.63
C VAL A 264 24.02 7.01 -19.39
N VAL A 265 24.71 7.41 -18.32
CA VAL A 265 25.12 8.78 -18.14
C VAL A 265 26.18 9.04 -19.22
N GLU A 266 25.76 9.50 -20.39
CA GLU A 266 26.70 10.04 -21.36
C GLU A 266 27.41 11.21 -20.66
N ALA A 267 28.70 11.06 -20.44
CA ALA A 267 29.56 12.11 -19.94
C ALA A 267 29.47 13.30 -20.93
N VAL A 268 28.84 14.37 -20.48
CA VAL A 268 28.85 15.64 -21.21
C VAL A 268 30.31 16.00 -21.45
N PRO A 269 30.77 16.17 -22.71
CA PRO A 269 32.13 16.59 -22.97
C PRO A 269 32.34 17.96 -22.33
N LYS A 270 33.38 18.09 -21.50
CA LYS A 270 33.81 19.37 -20.95
C LYS A 270 34.08 20.29 -22.14
N ALA A 271 33.31 21.38 -22.26
CA ALA A 271 33.63 22.43 -23.21
C ALA A 271 34.98 23.02 -22.85
N ASP A 272 35.89 23.00 -23.82
CA ASP A 272 37.23 23.57 -23.69
C ASP A 272 37.16 25.04 -23.34
N GLU A 273 37.76 25.44 -22.22
CA GLU A 273 37.88 26.83 -21.73
C GLU A 273 38.76 27.72 -22.64
N ASP A 274 39.28 27.21 -23.76
CA ASP A 274 40.25 27.95 -24.58
C ASP A 274 39.62 28.84 -25.67
N THR A 275 38.28 28.87 -25.82
CA THR A 275 37.64 29.72 -26.86
C THR A 275 37.16 31.09 -26.35
N LEU A 276 37.22 31.37 -25.06
CA LEU A 276 36.81 32.65 -24.47
C LEU A 276 37.93 33.68 -24.34
N ALA A 277 39.18 33.34 -24.64
CA ALA A 277 40.33 34.27 -24.56
C ALA A 277 40.60 35.06 -25.88
N ALA A 278 40.04 34.62 -27.01
CA ALA A 278 40.34 35.23 -28.36
C ALA A 278 39.47 36.45 -28.70
N ASP A 279 38.30 36.63 -28.08
CA ASP A 279 37.39 37.73 -28.42
C ASP A 279 37.54 39.02 -27.59
N ARG A 280 38.43 39.03 -26.59
CA ARG A 280 38.72 40.24 -25.79
C ARG A 280 39.81 41.15 -26.33
N GLN A 281 40.47 40.81 -27.45
CA GLN A 281 41.55 41.61 -28.03
C GLN A 281 41.17 42.40 -29.31
N LYS A 282 39.92 42.46 -29.71
CA LYS A 282 39.45 43.21 -30.90
C LYS A 282 38.52 44.40 -30.59
N ALA A 283 38.47 44.85 -29.35
CA ALA A 283 37.71 46.05 -28.99
C ALA A 283 38.62 47.03 -28.21
N HIS A 284 39.60 47.59 -28.89
CA HIS A 284 40.26 48.88 -28.57
C HIS A 284 40.67 49.54 -29.87
#